data_e29012685984720341a1cf21096072cc
#
_entry.id   e29012685984720341a1cf21096072cc
#
_cell.length_a   1.000
_cell.length_b   1.000
_cell.length_c   1.000
_cell.angle_alpha   90.00
_cell.angle_beta   90.00
_cell.angle_gamma   90.00
#
_symmetry.space_group_name_H-M   'P 1'
#
loop_
_entity.id
_entity.type
_entity.pdbx_description
1 polymer ?
#
loop_
_entity_poly.entity_id
_entity_poly.type
_entity_poly.pdbx_seq_one_letter_code
_entity_poly.pdbx_strand_id
1 'polypeptide(L)'
;MLKCSTCDAELTDNNWLPSWKKINRKQCKGCSDRNSARKNPRTNLKHNPLSMYVNGKYISRKHPLYKPGRYKTFNDAAFDGTYKLDSIKEGYVYAITNPAWPEWVKIGMAIDADDRCNGYQTSSPFRDYSLEHTVVTNNRREAEAEAHTAASKIAEEQRGEWFKISIEQAKDILNKLSVKLEKAA
;
A
#
# COMPACT_ATOMS: atom_id res chain seq x y z
N MET A 1 -18.39 -30.14 21.16
CA MET A 1 -18.80 -28.96 20.38
C MET A 1 -17.57 -28.34 19.75
N LEU A 2 -17.67 -27.92 18.49
CA LEU A 2 -16.54 -27.28 17.79
C LEU A 2 -16.47 -25.80 18.15
N LYS A 3 -15.28 -25.29 18.46
CA LYS A 3 -15.06 -23.88 18.86
C LYS A 3 -14.23 -23.13 17.83
N CYS A 4 -14.46 -21.83 17.74
CA CYS A 4 -13.67 -20.92 16.93
C CYS A 4 -12.24 -20.80 17.49
N SER A 5 -11.23 -21.03 16.66
CA SER A 5 -9.81 -20.94 17.04
C SER A 5 -9.33 -19.55 17.44
N THR A 6 -10.15 -18.50 17.23
CA THR A 6 -9.77 -17.12 17.47
C THR A 6 -10.47 -16.51 18.69
N CYS A 7 -11.70 -16.92 19.02
CA CYS A 7 -12.49 -16.32 20.10
C CYS A 7 -13.22 -17.33 20.97
N ASP A 8 -12.96 -18.62 20.81
CA ASP A 8 -13.54 -19.75 21.54
C ASP A 8 -15.07 -19.85 21.48
N ALA A 9 -15.75 -18.99 20.71
CA ALA A 9 -17.18 -19.09 20.51
C ALA A 9 -17.56 -20.42 19.85
N GLU A 10 -18.68 -20.99 20.25
CA GLU A 10 -19.21 -22.21 19.67
C GLU A 10 -19.55 -21.99 18.18
N LEU A 11 -19.11 -22.93 17.33
CA LEU A 11 -19.39 -22.91 15.89
C LEU A 11 -20.77 -23.54 15.62
N THR A 12 -21.72 -22.70 15.25
CA THR A 12 -23.12 -23.07 14.94
C THR A 12 -23.42 -22.78 13.47
N ASP A 13 -24.57 -23.25 12.99
CA ASP A 13 -25.01 -22.99 11.62
C ASP A 13 -25.18 -21.51 11.30
N ASN A 14 -25.40 -20.67 12.31
CA ASN A 14 -25.58 -19.23 12.15
C ASN A 14 -24.25 -18.46 11.98
N ASN A 15 -23.15 -19.00 12.52
CA ASN A 15 -21.85 -18.31 12.52
C ASN A 15 -20.72 -19.08 11.81
N TRP A 16 -21.00 -20.26 11.26
CA TRP A 16 -20.03 -21.11 10.57
C TRP A 16 -20.57 -21.52 9.19
N LEU A 17 -19.99 -20.97 8.14
CA LEU A 17 -20.46 -21.18 6.76
C LEU A 17 -20.35 -22.65 6.32
N PRO A 18 -21.32 -23.16 5.54
CA PRO A 18 -21.28 -24.54 5.01
C PRO A 18 -20.01 -24.85 4.23
N SER A 19 -19.47 -23.91 3.47
CA SER A 19 -18.20 -24.03 2.76
C SER A 19 -17.01 -24.21 3.69
N TRP A 20 -17.04 -23.59 4.87
CA TRP A 20 -15.98 -23.71 5.88
C TRP A 20 -16.06 -25.02 6.64
N LYS A 21 -17.25 -25.57 6.81
CA LYS A 21 -17.44 -26.92 7.36
C LYS A 21 -16.77 -27.97 6.48
N LYS A 22 -16.93 -27.88 5.15
CA LYS A 22 -16.32 -28.79 4.17
C LYS A 22 -14.80 -28.83 4.25
N ILE A 23 -14.14 -27.71 4.51
CA ILE A 23 -12.68 -27.58 4.61
C ILE A 23 -12.17 -27.58 6.05
N ASN A 24 -13.02 -27.91 7.02
CA ASN A 24 -12.72 -27.94 8.47
C ASN A 24 -12.09 -26.62 9.00
N ARG A 25 -12.51 -25.46 8.45
CA ARG A 25 -12.02 -24.15 8.89
C ARG A 25 -12.68 -23.77 10.20
N LYS A 26 -11.96 -23.90 11.32
CA LYS A 26 -12.43 -23.59 12.69
C LYS A 26 -12.38 -22.10 13.01
N GLN A 27 -13.14 -21.28 12.28
CA GLN A 27 -13.25 -19.84 12.50
C GLN A 27 -14.70 -19.39 12.34
N CYS A 28 -15.21 -18.60 13.28
CA CYS A 28 -16.54 -18.03 13.15
C CYS A 28 -16.55 -16.83 12.17
N LYS A 29 -17.73 -16.53 11.61
CA LYS A 29 -17.94 -15.45 10.65
C LYS A 29 -17.45 -14.09 11.21
N GLY A 30 -17.80 -13.74 12.46
CA GLY A 30 -17.39 -12.49 13.09
C GLY A 30 -15.87 -12.32 13.22
N CYS A 31 -15.11 -13.41 13.48
CA CYS A 31 -13.65 -13.36 13.50
C CYS A 31 -13.06 -13.26 12.09
N SER A 32 -13.67 -13.92 11.11
CA SER A 32 -13.26 -13.81 9.72
C SER A 32 -13.46 -12.40 9.19
N ASP A 33 -14.61 -11.79 9.48
CA ASP A 33 -14.96 -10.43 9.05
C ASP A 33 -14.01 -9.39 9.69
N ARG A 34 -13.71 -9.53 11.00
CA ARG A 34 -12.72 -8.69 11.69
C ARG A 34 -11.31 -8.85 11.12
N ASN A 35 -10.89 -10.06 10.80
CA ASN A 35 -9.59 -10.30 10.19
C ASN A 35 -9.52 -9.75 8.76
N SER A 36 -10.62 -9.84 8.00
CA SER A 36 -10.72 -9.24 6.67
C SER A 36 -10.68 -7.71 6.73
N ALA A 37 -11.36 -7.10 7.71
CA ALA A 37 -11.33 -5.66 7.95
C ALA A 37 -9.92 -5.17 8.38
N ARG A 38 -9.19 -5.96 9.19
CA ARG A 38 -7.79 -5.66 9.56
C ARG A 38 -6.81 -5.80 8.42
N LYS A 39 -7.01 -6.79 7.53
CA LYS A 39 -6.13 -7.03 6.37
C LYS A 39 -6.39 -6.06 5.22
N ASN A 40 -7.52 -5.35 5.23
CA ASN A 40 -7.92 -4.43 4.18
C ASN A 40 -8.35 -3.08 4.78
N PRO A 41 -7.43 -2.27 5.30
CA PRO A 41 -7.72 -0.90 5.73
C PRO A 41 -8.26 -0.05 4.56
N ARG A 42 -8.13 -0.52 3.32
CA ARG A 42 -8.66 0.08 2.09
C ARG A 42 -10.21 0.10 2.00
N THR A 43 -10.93 -0.64 2.84
CA THR A 43 -12.40 -0.59 2.85
C THR A 43 -12.98 0.75 3.32
N ASN A 44 -12.15 1.61 3.95
CA ASN A 44 -12.49 2.97 4.37
C ASN A 44 -11.98 4.07 3.41
N LEU A 45 -11.28 3.71 2.34
CA LEU A 45 -10.94 4.67 1.31
C LEU A 45 -12.22 5.14 0.63
N LYS A 46 -12.40 6.45 0.54
CA LYS A 46 -13.49 7.09 -0.22
C LYS A 46 -13.62 6.36 -1.55
N HIS A 47 -14.80 5.92 -1.88
CA HIS A 47 -15.11 5.17 -3.09
C HIS A 47 -14.46 5.81 -4.32
N ASN A 48 -13.46 5.15 -4.89
CA ASN A 48 -12.83 5.61 -6.12
C ASN A 48 -13.79 5.32 -7.29
N PRO A 49 -14.36 6.34 -7.94
CA PRO A 49 -15.37 6.15 -8.98
C PRO A 49 -14.84 5.39 -10.21
N LEU A 50 -13.51 5.29 -10.36
CA LEU A 50 -12.86 4.59 -11.46
C LEU A 50 -12.49 3.14 -11.12
N SER A 51 -12.66 2.72 -9.85
CA SER A 51 -12.39 1.34 -9.46
C SER A 51 -13.47 0.38 -9.97
N MET A 52 -13.07 -0.83 -10.38
CA MET A 52 -13.96 -1.95 -10.66
C MET A 52 -14.56 -2.56 -9.39
N TYR A 53 -14.22 -2.04 -8.20
CA TYR A 53 -14.78 -2.48 -6.94
C TYR A 53 -15.73 -1.42 -6.40
N VAL A 54 -16.98 -1.79 -6.16
CA VAL A 54 -18.01 -0.96 -5.55
C VAL A 54 -18.46 -1.62 -4.26
N ASN A 55 -18.37 -0.90 -3.14
CA ASN A 55 -18.68 -1.44 -1.80
C ASN A 55 -17.96 -2.78 -1.51
N GLY A 56 -16.70 -2.89 -1.92
CA GLY A 56 -15.87 -4.08 -1.72
C GLY A 56 -16.19 -5.26 -2.63
N LYS A 57 -17.17 -5.12 -3.55
CA LYS A 57 -17.53 -6.16 -4.53
C LYS A 57 -17.03 -5.80 -5.92
N TYR A 58 -16.42 -6.77 -6.59
CA TYR A 58 -16.03 -6.61 -7.99
C TYR A 58 -17.27 -6.47 -8.88
N ILE A 59 -17.26 -5.46 -9.76
CA ILE A 59 -18.28 -5.28 -10.81
C ILE A 59 -17.73 -5.72 -12.16
N SER A 60 -18.53 -6.48 -12.89
CA SER A 60 -18.17 -6.89 -14.26
C SER A 60 -18.42 -5.74 -15.25
N ARG A 61 -17.86 -5.85 -16.45
CA ARG A 61 -18.12 -4.89 -17.56
C ARG A 61 -19.61 -4.83 -17.97
N LYS A 62 -20.39 -5.85 -17.64
CA LYS A 62 -21.85 -5.92 -17.88
C LYS A 62 -22.68 -5.29 -16.77
N HIS A 63 -22.05 -4.88 -15.66
CA HIS A 63 -22.76 -4.33 -14.50
C HIS A 63 -23.29 -2.91 -14.80
N PRO A 64 -24.50 -2.53 -14.33
CA PRO A 64 -25.08 -1.20 -14.59
C PRO A 64 -24.22 -0.02 -14.13
N LEU A 65 -23.40 -0.22 -13.08
CA LEU A 65 -22.47 0.79 -12.58
C LEU A 65 -21.14 0.83 -13.34
N TYR A 66 -20.93 -0.06 -14.31
CA TYR A 66 -19.73 -0.01 -15.13
C TYR A 66 -19.75 1.23 -16.03
N LYS A 67 -18.62 1.91 -16.07
CA LYS A 67 -18.34 3.00 -17.04
C LYS A 67 -17.02 2.69 -17.73
N PRO A 68 -16.87 3.00 -19.02
CA PRO A 68 -15.58 2.91 -19.71
C PRO A 68 -14.50 3.67 -18.90
N GLY A 69 -13.30 3.10 -18.84
CA GLY A 69 -12.19 3.67 -18.07
C GLY A 69 -12.11 3.21 -16.62
N ARG A 70 -13.05 2.36 -16.14
CA ARG A 70 -12.87 1.72 -14.83
C ARG A 70 -11.80 0.64 -14.89
N TYR A 71 -10.98 0.55 -13.84
CA TYR A 71 -9.85 -0.35 -13.76
C TYR A 71 -9.95 -1.26 -12.52
N LYS A 72 -9.32 -2.42 -12.61
CA LYS A 72 -9.27 -3.42 -11.54
C LYS A 72 -8.17 -3.11 -10.52
N THR A 73 -7.00 -2.72 -11.02
CA THR A 73 -5.85 -2.31 -10.23
C THR A 73 -5.34 -0.97 -10.75
N PHE A 74 -4.56 -0.28 -9.94
CA PHE A 74 -3.92 0.98 -10.35
C PHE A 74 -3.00 0.78 -11.55
N ASN A 75 -2.28 -0.34 -11.61
CA ASN A 75 -1.42 -0.68 -12.74
C ASN A 75 -2.23 -0.84 -14.04
N ASP A 76 -3.41 -1.48 -13.98
CA ASP A 76 -4.29 -1.61 -15.15
C ASP A 76 -4.67 -0.23 -15.70
N ALA A 77 -4.99 0.72 -14.80
CA ALA A 77 -5.32 2.09 -15.18
C ALA A 77 -4.16 2.83 -15.85
N ALA A 78 -2.93 2.58 -15.38
CA ALA A 78 -1.73 3.17 -15.94
C ALA A 78 -1.43 2.63 -17.34
N PHE A 79 -1.56 1.31 -17.55
CA PHE A 79 -1.35 0.66 -18.84
C PHE A 79 -2.42 1.05 -19.88
N ASP A 80 -3.67 1.19 -19.44
CA ASP A 80 -4.76 1.58 -20.34
C ASP A 80 -4.75 3.09 -20.69
N GLY A 81 -3.78 3.86 -20.17
CA GLY A 81 -3.71 5.31 -20.35
C GLY A 81 -4.90 6.08 -19.75
N THR A 82 -5.74 5.39 -18.97
CA THR A 82 -6.93 5.95 -18.32
C THR A 82 -6.55 6.93 -17.22
N TYR A 83 -5.39 6.73 -16.61
CA TYR A 83 -4.77 7.64 -15.67
C TYR A 83 -3.57 8.33 -16.31
N LYS A 84 -3.66 9.64 -16.49
CA LYS A 84 -2.48 10.45 -16.76
C LYS A 84 -1.71 10.59 -15.43
N LEU A 85 -0.90 9.57 -15.10
CA LEU A 85 -0.09 9.52 -13.88
C LEU A 85 0.75 10.80 -13.69
N ASP A 86 1.15 11.39 -14.80
CA ASP A 86 1.94 12.62 -14.80
C ASP A 86 1.15 13.85 -14.35
N SER A 87 -0.18 13.83 -14.44
CA SER A 87 -1.03 14.93 -13.98
C SER A 87 -1.34 14.89 -12.49
N ILE A 88 -1.18 13.73 -11.82
CA ILE A 88 -1.38 13.59 -10.39
C ILE A 88 -0.10 14.02 -9.70
N LYS A 89 -0.15 15.19 -9.04
CA LYS A 89 1.00 15.73 -8.29
C LYS A 89 1.08 15.15 -6.88
N GLU A 90 -0.07 14.96 -6.25
CA GLU A 90 -0.21 14.45 -4.89
C GLU A 90 0.26 12.98 -4.76
N GLY A 91 0.69 12.62 -3.57
CA GLY A 91 1.11 11.25 -3.27
C GLY A 91 2.02 11.19 -2.06
N TYR A 92 2.93 10.22 -2.09
CA TYR A 92 3.85 9.93 -1.00
C TYR A 92 5.29 9.96 -1.48
N VAL A 93 6.18 10.40 -0.61
CA VAL A 93 7.61 10.04 -0.63
C VAL A 93 7.82 9.00 0.46
N TYR A 94 8.58 7.95 0.15
CA TYR A 94 8.73 6.81 1.03
C TYR A 94 10.19 6.36 1.16
N ALA A 95 10.49 5.67 2.25
CA ALA A 95 11.73 4.94 2.47
C ALA A 95 11.44 3.43 2.53
N ILE A 96 12.17 2.65 1.74
CA ILE A 96 12.08 1.18 1.69
C ILE A 96 13.45 0.59 1.96
N THR A 97 13.47 -0.52 2.71
CA THR A 97 14.67 -1.34 2.96
C THR A 97 14.49 -2.77 2.44
N ASN A 98 15.60 -3.47 2.34
CA ASN A 98 15.61 -4.91 2.08
C ASN A 98 16.75 -5.56 2.88
N PRO A 99 16.51 -6.69 3.59
CA PRO A 99 17.53 -7.37 4.39
C PRO A 99 18.77 -7.83 3.61
N ALA A 100 18.65 -8.01 2.28
CA ALA A 100 19.79 -8.35 1.43
C ALA A 100 20.81 -7.20 1.34
N TRP A 101 20.39 -5.97 1.62
CA TRP A 101 21.22 -4.76 1.60
C TRP A 101 20.97 -3.90 2.84
N PRO A 102 21.39 -4.35 4.04
CA PRO A 102 20.95 -3.77 5.32
C PRO A 102 21.43 -2.32 5.55
N GLU A 103 22.50 -1.90 4.84
CA GLU A 103 23.02 -0.53 4.95
C GLU A 103 22.39 0.44 3.93
N TRP A 104 21.46 -0.05 3.10
CA TRP A 104 20.91 0.73 2.00
C TRP A 104 19.43 1.03 2.23
N VAL A 105 19.08 2.27 2.01
CA VAL A 105 17.69 2.73 2.02
C VAL A 105 17.34 3.27 0.64
N LYS A 106 16.25 2.79 0.08
CA LYS A 106 15.66 3.34 -1.14
C LYS A 106 14.70 4.46 -0.77
N ILE A 107 14.90 5.63 -1.36
CA ILE A 107 13.95 6.74 -1.30
C ILE A 107 13.27 6.86 -2.65
N GLY A 108 11.94 6.92 -2.66
CA GLY A 108 11.16 7.00 -3.89
C GLY A 108 9.81 7.65 -3.65
N MET A 109 9.05 7.84 -4.74
CA MET A 109 7.71 8.41 -4.69
C MET A 109 6.65 7.44 -5.22
N ALA A 110 5.42 7.59 -4.74
CA ALA A 110 4.27 6.87 -5.24
C ALA A 110 2.97 7.65 -5.01
N ILE A 111 1.91 7.26 -5.72
CA ILE A 111 0.55 7.68 -5.40
C ILE A 111 0.01 6.86 -4.23
N ASP A 112 0.42 5.60 -4.13
CA ASP A 112 0.13 4.68 -3.02
C ASP A 112 1.44 3.96 -2.67
N ALA A 113 1.99 4.27 -1.49
CA ALA A 113 3.28 3.74 -1.06
C ALA A 113 3.23 2.24 -0.71
N ASP A 114 2.11 1.77 -0.16
CA ASP A 114 1.91 0.36 0.15
C ASP A 114 1.83 -0.49 -1.12
N ASP A 115 1.05 -0.01 -2.11
CA ASP A 115 0.94 -0.68 -3.41
C ASP A 115 2.30 -0.71 -4.13
N ARG A 116 3.07 0.37 -4.02
CA ARG A 116 4.43 0.44 -4.58
C ARG A 116 5.38 -0.55 -3.90
N CYS A 117 5.36 -0.62 -2.56
CA CYS A 117 6.16 -1.60 -1.82
C CYS A 117 5.74 -3.03 -2.16
N ASN A 118 4.44 -3.30 -2.26
CA ASN A 118 3.94 -4.59 -2.71
C ASN A 118 4.42 -4.95 -4.12
N GLY A 119 4.56 -3.97 -5.00
CA GLY A 119 5.15 -4.16 -6.33
C GLY A 119 6.59 -4.64 -6.28
N TYR A 120 7.41 -4.14 -5.35
CA TYR A 120 8.79 -4.60 -5.16
C TYR A 120 8.88 -6.02 -4.64
N GLN A 121 7.89 -6.50 -3.86
CA GLN A 121 7.90 -7.87 -3.33
C GLN A 121 7.98 -8.93 -4.43
N THR A 122 7.56 -8.62 -5.64
CA THR A 122 7.64 -9.54 -6.78
C THR A 122 9.07 -9.77 -7.28
N SER A 123 10.00 -8.86 -6.97
CA SER A 123 11.40 -8.95 -7.39
C SER A 123 12.30 -9.67 -6.38
N SER A 124 11.78 -9.97 -5.18
CA SER A 124 12.50 -10.76 -4.16
C SER A 124 11.80 -12.11 -3.96
N PRO A 125 12.54 -13.24 -3.97
CA PRO A 125 11.99 -14.55 -3.68
C PRO A 125 11.46 -14.66 -2.24
N PHE A 126 12.00 -13.86 -1.33
CA PHE A 126 11.61 -13.84 0.09
C PHE A 126 10.51 -12.83 0.40
N ARG A 127 10.15 -11.94 -0.55
CA ARG A 127 9.14 -10.88 -0.38
C ARG A 127 9.38 -10.04 0.86
N ASP A 128 10.61 -9.62 1.05
CA ASP A 128 11.18 -9.08 2.28
C ASP A 128 11.50 -7.59 2.22
N TYR A 129 10.96 -6.87 1.24
CA TYR A 129 11.01 -5.41 1.25
C TYR A 129 10.12 -4.86 2.36
N SER A 130 10.64 -3.93 3.14
CA SER A 130 9.94 -3.24 4.23
C SER A 130 9.72 -1.77 3.90
N LEU A 131 8.48 -1.32 4.02
CA LEU A 131 8.14 0.10 3.95
C LEU A 131 8.38 0.72 5.34
N GLU A 132 9.48 1.46 5.50
CA GLU A 132 9.95 1.96 6.79
C GLU A 132 9.31 3.29 7.18
N HIS A 133 9.05 4.13 6.21
CA HIS A 133 8.47 5.45 6.45
C HIS A 133 7.82 6.02 5.20
N THR A 134 6.77 6.83 5.40
CA THR A 134 6.06 7.54 4.32
C THR A 134 5.68 8.93 4.77
N VAL A 135 5.73 9.88 3.84
CA VAL A 135 5.27 11.25 4.04
C VAL A 135 4.35 11.64 2.89
N VAL A 136 3.17 12.17 3.23
CA VAL A 136 2.21 12.72 2.25
C VAL A 136 2.75 14.02 1.68
N THR A 137 2.56 14.25 0.39
CA THR A 137 3.01 15.47 -0.28
C THR A 137 2.03 15.90 -1.37
N ASN A 138 1.90 17.23 -1.57
CA ASN A 138 1.10 17.80 -2.65
C ASN A 138 1.83 17.77 -4.00
N ASN A 139 3.16 17.59 -4.00
CA ASN A 139 3.95 17.42 -5.21
C ASN A 139 5.05 16.37 -4.96
N ARG A 140 4.71 15.10 -5.20
CA ARG A 140 5.61 13.98 -4.92
C ARG A 140 6.93 14.05 -5.70
N ARG A 141 6.93 14.61 -6.91
CA ARG A 141 8.15 14.72 -7.74
C ARG A 141 9.15 15.71 -7.17
N GLU A 142 8.65 16.89 -6.75
CA GLU A 142 9.51 17.91 -6.11
C GLU A 142 10.02 17.40 -4.76
N ALA A 143 9.13 16.82 -3.96
CA ALA A 143 9.49 16.27 -2.66
C ALA A 143 10.52 15.13 -2.77
N GLU A 144 10.38 14.21 -3.75
CA GLU A 144 11.39 13.17 -4.02
C GLU A 144 12.73 13.78 -4.43
N ALA A 145 12.74 14.76 -5.33
CA ALA A 145 13.97 15.42 -5.75
C ALA A 145 14.67 16.15 -4.58
N GLU A 146 13.90 16.80 -3.69
CA GLU A 146 14.45 17.39 -2.46
C GLU A 146 15.02 16.31 -1.52
N ALA A 147 14.29 15.20 -1.34
CA ALA A 147 14.75 14.07 -0.52
C ALA A 147 16.05 13.47 -1.06
N HIS A 148 16.11 13.23 -2.37
CA HIS A 148 17.32 12.73 -3.02
C HIS A 148 18.50 13.70 -2.86
N THR A 149 18.27 15.00 -3.03
CA THR A 149 19.30 16.04 -2.83
C THR A 149 19.80 16.04 -1.38
N ALA A 150 18.92 15.88 -0.40
CA ALA A 150 19.27 15.82 1.01
C ALA A 150 20.02 14.53 1.36
N ALA A 151 19.56 13.39 0.85
CA ALA A 151 20.17 12.09 1.07
C ALA A 151 21.57 12.01 0.43
N SER A 152 21.75 12.51 -0.80
CA SER A 152 23.05 12.53 -1.49
C SER A 152 24.12 13.30 -0.74
N LYS A 153 23.75 14.32 0.07
CA LYS A 153 24.71 15.11 0.85
C LYS A 153 25.29 14.36 2.05
N ILE A 154 24.58 13.35 2.55
CA ILE A 154 24.97 12.62 3.76
C ILE A 154 25.27 11.15 3.50
N ALA A 155 24.89 10.63 2.34
CA ALA A 155 25.13 9.23 1.98
C ALA A 155 26.61 8.96 1.75
N GLU A 156 27.10 7.84 2.29
CA GLU A 156 28.45 7.35 1.98
C GLU A 156 28.58 6.93 0.51
N GLU A 157 27.52 6.35 -0.04
CA GLU A 157 27.42 5.90 -1.43
C GLU A 157 25.98 6.05 -1.93
N GLN A 158 25.82 6.31 -3.24
CA GLN A 158 24.52 6.38 -3.92
C GLN A 158 24.52 5.51 -5.18
N ARG A 159 23.45 4.75 -5.37
CA ARG A 159 23.17 3.97 -6.59
C ARG A 159 21.74 4.18 -7.05
N GLY A 160 21.55 5.13 -7.97
CA GLY A 160 20.22 5.54 -8.41
C GLY A 160 19.42 6.11 -7.23
N GLU A 161 18.30 5.47 -6.90
CA GLU A 161 17.41 5.85 -5.78
C GLU A 161 17.77 5.15 -4.45
N TRP A 162 18.88 4.40 -4.40
CA TRP A 162 19.41 3.77 -3.22
C TRP A 162 20.54 4.58 -2.62
N PHE A 163 20.47 4.80 -1.31
CA PHE A 163 21.42 5.59 -0.55
C PHE A 163 21.99 4.75 0.60
N LYS A 164 23.30 4.77 0.78
CA LYS A 164 23.96 4.14 1.92
C LYS A 164 23.88 5.09 3.11
N ILE A 165 22.76 5.04 3.83
CA ILE A 165 22.39 5.84 5.00
C ILE A 165 21.61 4.99 6.00
N SER A 166 21.52 5.43 7.25
CA SER A 166 20.65 4.76 8.24
C SER A 166 19.16 5.06 7.98
N ILE A 167 18.31 4.18 8.50
CA ILE A 167 16.85 4.34 8.44
C ILE A 167 16.43 5.64 9.15
N GLU A 168 17.06 5.97 10.28
CA GLU A 168 16.80 7.18 11.06
C GLU A 168 17.12 8.43 10.25
N GLN A 169 18.26 8.44 9.56
CA GLN A 169 18.62 9.54 8.67
C GLN A 169 17.61 9.72 7.53
N ALA A 170 17.14 8.61 6.94
CA ALA A 170 16.10 8.65 5.90
C ALA A 170 14.78 9.21 6.46
N LYS A 171 14.34 8.76 7.65
CA LYS A 171 13.14 9.27 8.33
C LYS A 171 13.24 10.76 8.63
N ASP A 172 14.39 11.23 9.10
CA ASP A 172 14.63 12.66 9.38
C ASP A 172 14.55 13.52 8.12
N ILE A 173 15.09 13.03 7.00
CA ILE A 173 14.99 13.72 5.71
C ILE A 173 13.51 13.84 5.31
N LEU A 174 12.76 12.74 5.34
CA LEU A 174 11.36 12.72 4.92
C LEU A 174 10.48 13.58 5.83
N ASN A 175 10.68 13.54 7.15
CA ASN A 175 9.93 14.35 8.10
C ASN A 175 10.14 15.87 7.89
N LYS A 176 11.34 16.30 7.51
CA LYS A 176 11.61 17.70 7.18
C LYS A 176 10.83 18.19 5.96
N LEU A 177 10.48 17.30 5.04
CA LEU A 177 9.63 17.64 3.90
C LEU A 177 8.18 17.89 4.33
N SER A 178 7.63 17.08 5.27
CA SER A 178 6.26 17.24 5.77
C SER A 178 6.04 18.56 6.48
N VAL A 179 7.00 18.99 7.30
CA VAL A 179 6.93 20.27 8.04
C VAL A 179 6.92 21.50 7.12
N LYS A 180 7.53 21.40 5.93
CA LYS A 180 7.47 22.48 4.94
C LYS A 180 6.08 22.65 4.33
N LEU A 181 5.34 21.54 4.16
CA LEU A 181 3.99 21.54 3.59
C LEU A 181 2.96 22.20 4.52
N GLU A 182 3.07 21.96 5.84
CA GLU A 182 2.20 22.58 6.84
C GLU A 182 2.42 24.11 6.98
N LYS A 183 3.63 24.60 6.66
CA LYS A 183 3.95 26.04 6.68
C LYS A 183 3.58 26.79 5.40
N ALA A 184 3.27 26.09 4.33
CA ALA A 184 2.93 26.64 3.02
C ALA A 184 1.42 26.63 2.72
N ALA A 185 0.62 26.03 3.62
CA ALA A 185 -0.85 25.99 3.58
C ALA A 185 -1.46 27.01 4.52
#